data_4c7c4d88636d72657a89d93afae6e39d
#
_entry.id   4c7c4d88636d72657a89d93afae6e39d
#
_cell.length_a   1.000
_cell.length_b   1.000
_cell.length_c   1.000
_cell.angle_alpha   90.00
_cell.angle_beta   90.00
_cell.angle_gamma   90.00
#
_symmetry.space_group_name_H-M   'P 1'
#
loop_
_entity.id
_entity.type
_entity.pdbx_description
1 polymer ?
#
loop_
_entity_poly.entity_id
_entity_poly.type
_entity_poly.pdbx_seq_one_letter_code
_entity_poly.pdbx_strand_id
1 'polypeptide(L)'
;MDQTALVAILDRLCSAFEETGTVEFKSNWDSPRDIGEYICALGNTARLENKDRAWLLWGVENGTHRITGTTFNPFSAKGEGNQSLIMWLMQKISPKPDFQFHRLEHAEGPVIMLEIHPPRMAPLAFQGERFIRVDSHTTKLAKYPAIEGRLWAALESTEDWSSQIIPGSTFDDLDPDAVSFCRQRFLDHLMKGESDSERKEKIRADVHGWDIATLLNKARLTIQGRITRSALLLLGRDESAHFLSPADIKITWILRDDQNRMISSQHFGMPLLLATDAVFRRIRSVPIEYMISLQLIRLSKNTPELAGGIFSSELGKMKISGSEKTPRTC
;
A
#
# COMPACT_ATOMS: atom_id res chain seq x y z
N MET A 1 -7.43 19.45 -1.16
CA MET A 1 -8.59 19.53 -0.25
C MET A 1 -9.42 20.78 -0.55
N ASP A 2 -10.75 20.73 -0.31
CA ASP A 2 -11.62 21.89 -0.40
C ASP A 2 -11.37 22.86 0.77
N GLN A 3 -11.54 24.16 0.55
CA GLN A 3 -11.33 25.23 1.55
C GLN A 3 -12.19 25.03 2.79
N THR A 4 -13.45 24.61 2.63
CA THR A 4 -14.37 24.34 3.73
C THR A 4 -13.88 23.22 4.64
N ALA A 5 -13.34 22.16 4.04
CA ALA A 5 -12.75 21.03 4.78
C ALA A 5 -11.50 21.44 5.56
N LEU A 6 -10.68 22.34 5.01
CA LEU A 6 -9.48 22.84 5.67
C LEU A 6 -9.81 23.73 6.86
N VAL A 7 -10.84 24.60 6.75
CA VAL A 7 -11.33 25.40 7.87
C VAL A 7 -11.83 24.50 8.99
N ALA A 8 -12.64 23.49 8.71
CA ALA A 8 -13.12 22.54 9.71
C ALA A 8 -11.98 21.76 10.41
N ILE A 9 -10.88 21.48 9.68
CA ILE A 9 -9.69 20.87 10.26
C ILE A 9 -8.99 21.87 11.17
N LEU A 10 -8.79 23.12 10.73
CA LEU A 10 -8.16 24.18 11.52
C LEU A 10 -8.92 24.39 12.84
N ASP A 11 -10.24 24.55 12.79
CA ASP A 11 -11.09 24.75 13.97
C ASP A 11 -10.96 23.60 14.96
N ARG A 12 -10.96 22.38 14.45
CA ARG A 12 -10.79 21.18 15.28
C ARG A 12 -9.40 21.12 15.94
N LEU A 13 -8.33 21.48 15.20
CA LEU A 13 -6.97 21.47 15.73
C LEU A 13 -6.78 22.56 16.78
N CYS A 14 -7.31 23.77 16.55
CA CYS A 14 -7.25 24.87 17.51
C CYS A 14 -8.11 24.63 18.77
N SER A 15 -9.17 23.82 18.66
CA SER A 15 -10.03 23.44 19.79
C SER A 15 -9.43 22.36 20.68
N ALA A 16 -8.36 21.70 20.27
CA ALA A 16 -7.69 20.68 21.08
C ALA A 16 -7.00 21.31 22.30
N PHE A 17 -7.17 20.70 23.48
CA PHE A 17 -6.64 21.23 24.74
C PHE A 17 -5.12 21.20 24.84
N GLU A 18 -4.47 20.30 24.12
CA GLU A 18 -3.02 20.11 24.14
C GLU A 18 -2.47 19.86 22.75
N GLU A 19 -1.23 20.30 22.51
CA GLU A 19 -0.45 19.88 21.34
C GLU A 19 -0.25 18.38 21.37
N THR A 20 -0.61 17.71 20.30
CA THR A 20 -0.34 16.29 20.13
C THR A 20 1.02 16.11 19.47
N GLY A 21 1.61 14.93 19.57
CA GLY A 21 2.86 14.62 18.86
C GLY A 21 2.80 14.80 17.33
N THR A 22 1.59 14.98 16.77
CA THR A 22 1.35 15.12 15.32
C THR A 22 0.87 16.52 14.90
N VAL A 23 0.81 17.47 15.82
CA VAL A 23 0.39 18.86 15.54
C VAL A 23 1.36 19.83 16.18
N GLU A 24 1.75 20.87 15.43
CA GLU A 24 2.61 21.96 15.92
C GLU A 24 2.07 23.30 15.45
N PHE A 25 2.05 24.30 16.33
CA PHE A 25 1.61 25.66 16.05
C PHE A 25 2.78 26.63 16.04
N LYS A 26 2.75 27.57 15.11
CA LYS A 26 3.72 28.66 14.98
C LYS A 26 2.99 29.95 14.65
N SER A 27 3.39 31.04 15.27
CA SER A 27 2.85 32.34 14.94
C SER A 27 3.39 32.85 13.59
N ASN A 28 4.68 33.17 13.54
CA ASN A 28 5.28 33.76 12.35
C ASN A 28 6.78 33.47 12.26
N TRP A 29 7.08 32.22 11.99
CA TRP A 29 8.44 31.65 11.98
C TRP A 29 8.70 30.90 10.67
N ASP A 30 9.88 31.03 10.09
CA ASP A 30 10.15 30.62 8.71
C ASP A 30 11.52 29.97 8.46
N SER A 31 12.20 29.45 9.51
CA SER A 31 13.49 28.76 9.34
C SER A 31 13.35 27.52 8.44
N PRO A 32 13.95 27.50 7.25
CA PRO A 32 13.83 26.36 6.33
C PRO A 32 14.32 25.05 6.94
N ARG A 33 15.42 25.13 7.72
CA ARG A 33 16.00 23.96 8.37
C ARG A 33 15.06 23.32 9.37
N ASP A 34 14.49 24.15 10.24
CA ASP A 34 13.59 23.66 11.28
C ASP A 34 12.29 23.12 10.67
N ILE A 35 11.81 23.73 9.56
CA ILE A 35 10.67 23.19 8.79
C ILE A 35 10.98 21.75 8.31
N GLY A 36 12.19 21.50 7.80
CA GLY A 36 12.63 20.18 7.40
C GLY A 36 12.69 19.17 8.57
N GLU A 37 13.19 19.62 9.73
CA GLU A 37 13.22 18.82 10.96
C GLU A 37 11.79 18.51 11.46
N TYR A 38 10.87 19.50 11.42
CA TYR A 38 9.45 19.30 11.78
C TYR A 38 8.74 18.35 10.83
N ILE A 39 8.94 18.45 9.51
CA ILE A 39 8.34 17.49 8.56
C ILE A 39 8.73 16.07 8.93
N CYS A 40 10.02 15.82 9.22
CA CYS A 40 10.49 14.51 9.61
C CYS A 40 9.93 14.07 10.96
N ALA A 41 9.98 14.94 11.97
CA ALA A 41 9.52 14.63 13.30
C ALA A 41 8.02 14.32 13.35
N LEU A 42 7.20 15.21 12.78
CA LEU A 42 5.76 15.06 12.75
C LEU A 42 5.32 13.86 11.90
N GLY A 43 5.92 13.66 10.71
CA GLY A 43 5.62 12.53 9.86
C GLY A 43 5.98 11.19 10.48
N ASN A 44 7.16 11.08 11.11
CA ASN A 44 7.59 9.88 11.81
C ASN A 44 6.71 9.58 13.03
N THR A 45 6.32 10.63 13.78
CA THR A 45 5.41 10.47 14.91
C THR A 45 4.01 10.05 14.46
N ALA A 46 3.50 10.62 13.37
CA ALA A 46 2.22 10.20 12.79
C ALA A 46 2.23 8.70 12.44
N ARG A 47 3.34 8.20 11.90
CA ARG A 47 3.49 6.75 11.63
C ARG A 47 3.48 5.94 12.91
N LEU A 48 4.22 6.37 13.92
CA LEU A 48 4.31 5.68 15.21
C LEU A 48 2.97 5.61 15.94
N GLU A 49 2.15 6.67 15.81
CA GLU A 49 0.84 6.81 16.43
C GLU A 49 -0.31 6.28 15.55
N ASN A 50 0.00 5.71 14.38
CA ASN A 50 -0.98 5.24 13.39
C ASN A 50 -2.00 6.33 13.01
N LYS A 51 -1.51 7.54 12.76
CA LYS A 51 -2.30 8.68 12.27
C LYS A 51 -2.11 8.83 10.77
N ASP A 52 -3.19 9.18 10.07
CA ASP A 52 -3.16 9.38 8.61
C ASP A 52 -2.39 10.63 8.20
N ARG A 53 -2.26 11.62 9.10
CA ARG A 53 -1.66 12.94 8.82
C ARG A 53 -1.10 13.56 10.09
N ALA A 54 -0.11 14.44 9.86
CA ALA A 54 0.36 15.40 10.83
C ALA A 54 0.26 16.82 10.26
N TRP A 55 0.30 17.82 11.14
CA TRP A 55 0.07 19.20 10.77
C TRP A 55 1.08 20.14 11.42
N LEU A 56 1.61 21.09 10.62
CA LEU A 56 2.36 22.25 11.10
C LEU A 56 1.62 23.49 10.61
N LEU A 57 1.24 24.36 11.54
CA LEU A 57 0.39 25.51 11.27
C LEU A 57 1.12 26.81 11.59
N TRP A 58 1.00 27.80 10.70
CA TRP A 58 1.46 29.16 10.92
C TRP A 58 0.29 30.11 10.99
N GLY A 59 0.41 31.12 11.84
CA GLY A 59 -0.65 32.08 12.12
C GLY A 59 -1.53 31.67 13.29
N VAL A 60 -1.06 30.70 14.08
CA VAL A 60 -1.71 30.25 15.31
C VAL A 60 -0.70 30.40 16.46
N GLU A 61 -1.11 31.01 17.55
CA GLU A 61 -0.28 31.21 18.72
C GLU A 61 -0.12 29.93 19.50
N ASN A 62 1.13 29.57 19.80
CA ASN A 62 1.43 28.38 20.60
C ASN A 62 0.91 28.57 22.04
N GLY A 63 0.30 27.54 22.60
CA GLY A 63 -0.25 27.52 23.97
C GLY A 63 -1.67 28.05 24.11
N THR A 64 -2.07 29.12 23.41
CA THR A 64 -3.47 29.62 23.43
C THR A 64 -4.29 29.09 22.26
N HIS A 65 -3.64 28.62 21.22
CA HIS A 65 -4.21 28.17 19.95
C HIS A 65 -5.09 29.22 19.25
N ARG A 66 -4.88 30.50 19.59
CA ARG A 66 -5.61 31.61 18.94
C ARG A 66 -5.03 31.88 17.57
N ILE A 67 -5.91 32.13 16.61
CA ILE A 67 -5.51 32.54 15.27
C ILE A 67 -5.08 34.00 15.34
N THR A 68 -3.85 34.29 14.90
CA THR A 68 -3.25 35.64 14.90
C THR A 68 -2.81 36.06 13.50
N GLY A 69 -2.93 35.15 12.53
CA GLY A 69 -2.43 35.35 11.18
C GLY A 69 -0.92 35.24 11.05
N THR A 70 -0.44 35.02 9.83
CA THR A 70 0.99 34.92 9.51
C THR A 70 1.36 35.68 8.24
N THR A 71 2.59 36.20 8.19
CA THR A 71 3.21 36.77 6.99
C THR A 71 4.03 35.73 6.23
N PHE A 72 4.23 34.54 6.79
CA PHE A 72 4.94 33.44 6.13
C PHE A 72 4.22 32.99 4.85
N ASN A 73 4.98 32.95 3.75
CA ASN A 73 4.47 32.47 2.47
C ASN A 73 5.41 31.39 1.90
N PRO A 74 5.09 30.11 2.04
CA PRO A 74 5.93 29.00 1.59
C PRO A 74 6.15 28.97 0.08
N PHE A 75 5.23 29.57 -0.70
CA PHE A 75 5.31 29.57 -2.16
C PHE A 75 6.34 30.59 -2.71
N SER A 76 6.69 31.61 -1.93
CA SER A 76 7.74 32.58 -2.26
C SER A 76 9.00 32.42 -1.41
N ALA A 77 8.91 31.67 -0.31
CA ALA A 77 10.04 31.45 0.59
C ALA A 77 11.19 30.71 -0.11
N LYS A 78 12.40 30.94 0.38
CA LYS A 78 13.62 30.29 -0.09
C LYS A 78 14.09 29.25 0.94
N GLY A 79 14.69 28.18 0.42
CA GLY A 79 15.52 27.29 1.21
C GLY A 79 16.92 27.91 1.43
N GLU A 80 17.88 27.08 1.82
CA GLU A 80 19.27 27.53 1.84
C GLU A 80 19.74 27.81 0.40
N GLY A 81 20.30 28.99 0.20
CA GLY A 81 20.68 29.51 -1.13
C GLY A 81 19.49 30.12 -1.86
N ASN A 82 19.46 30.00 -3.19
CA ASN A 82 18.46 30.65 -4.04
C ASN A 82 17.31 29.76 -4.50
N GLN A 83 17.25 28.52 -4.01
CA GLN A 83 16.23 27.54 -4.36
C GLN A 83 14.91 27.84 -3.62
N SER A 84 13.76 27.53 -4.26
CA SER A 84 12.48 27.63 -3.56
C SER A 84 12.41 26.68 -2.37
N LEU A 85 11.78 27.09 -1.28
CA LEU A 85 11.67 26.30 -0.05
C LEU A 85 11.15 24.87 -0.31
N ILE A 86 10.07 24.76 -1.07
CA ILE A 86 9.43 23.45 -1.35
C ILE A 86 10.40 22.51 -2.07
N MET A 87 11.07 22.99 -3.12
CA MET A 87 12.03 22.18 -3.88
C MET A 87 13.24 21.78 -3.01
N TRP A 88 13.70 22.69 -2.16
CA TRP A 88 14.81 22.44 -1.25
C TRP A 88 14.44 21.37 -0.21
N LEU A 89 13.27 21.46 0.41
CA LEU A 89 12.76 20.44 1.34
C LEU A 89 12.64 19.06 0.67
N MET A 90 12.08 19.01 -0.54
CA MET A 90 11.94 17.77 -1.31
C MET A 90 13.28 17.10 -1.65
N GLN A 91 14.37 17.86 -1.73
CA GLN A 91 15.71 17.36 -1.98
C GLN A 91 16.46 16.97 -0.70
N LYS A 92 16.17 17.65 0.42
CA LYS A 92 16.89 17.45 1.68
C LYS A 92 16.28 16.41 2.60
N ILE A 93 15.04 15.99 2.31
CA ILE A 93 14.35 14.94 3.07
C ILE A 93 14.35 13.61 2.30
N SER A 94 14.73 12.55 2.96
CA SER A 94 14.76 11.17 2.41
C SER A 94 14.13 10.18 3.41
N PRO A 95 13.37 9.17 2.95
CA PRO A 95 12.84 9.02 1.60
C PRO A 95 12.02 10.22 1.16
N LYS A 96 11.68 10.31 -0.13
CA LYS A 96 10.91 11.44 -0.67
C LYS A 96 9.65 11.67 0.16
N PRO A 97 9.50 12.85 0.79
CA PRO A 97 8.37 13.14 1.66
C PRO A 97 7.10 13.40 0.85
N ASP A 98 5.96 13.09 1.45
CA ASP A 98 4.64 13.45 0.92
C ASP A 98 4.05 14.52 1.83
N PHE A 99 4.02 15.77 1.35
CA PHE A 99 3.49 16.91 2.08
C PHE A 99 2.89 17.96 1.14
N GLN A 100 1.96 18.75 1.67
CA GLN A 100 1.31 19.83 0.92
C GLN A 100 1.07 21.07 1.80
N PHE A 101 1.44 22.26 1.28
CA PHE A 101 1.08 23.53 1.88
C PHE A 101 -0.29 23.99 1.40
N HIS A 102 -1.11 24.44 2.34
CA HIS A 102 -2.41 25.05 2.11
C HIS A 102 -2.42 26.45 2.70
N ARG A 103 -2.96 27.42 1.95
CA ARG A 103 -3.20 28.78 2.44
C ARG A 103 -4.68 28.97 2.65
N LEU A 104 -5.03 29.46 3.82
CA LEU A 104 -6.38 29.78 4.25
C LEU A 104 -6.47 31.27 4.57
N GLU A 105 -7.50 31.94 4.04
CA GLU A 105 -7.85 33.29 4.46
C GLU A 105 -8.90 33.19 5.58
N HIS A 106 -8.46 33.43 6.82
CA HIS A 106 -9.33 33.41 7.99
C HIS A 106 -9.69 34.83 8.40
N ALA A 107 -10.82 35.02 9.10
CA ALA A 107 -11.28 36.38 9.52
C ALA A 107 -10.28 37.11 10.44
N GLU A 108 -9.52 36.36 11.23
CA GLU A 108 -8.48 36.88 12.15
C GLU A 108 -7.08 36.98 11.51
N GLY A 109 -6.96 36.65 10.23
CA GLY A 109 -5.72 36.71 9.46
C GLY A 109 -5.39 35.46 8.68
N PRO A 110 -4.46 35.55 7.72
CA PRO A 110 -4.10 34.39 6.89
C PRO A 110 -3.40 33.29 7.73
N VAL A 111 -3.74 32.02 7.45
CA VAL A 111 -3.15 30.84 8.08
C VAL A 111 -2.52 29.98 7.00
N ILE A 112 -1.32 29.49 7.26
CA ILE A 112 -0.67 28.46 6.44
C ILE A 112 -0.75 27.13 7.18
N MET A 113 -1.23 26.09 6.52
CA MET A 113 -1.27 24.73 7.03
C MET A 113 -0.38 23.84 6.18
N LEU A 114 0.57 23.17 6.78
CA LEU A 114 1.38 22.12 6.15
C LEU A 114 0.83 20.77 6.55
N GLU A 115 0.24 20.09 5.58
CA GLU A 115 -0.20 18.70 5.68
C GLU A 115 0.99 17.79 5.43
N ILE A 116 1.24 16.84 6.32
CA ILE A 116 2.36 15.91 6.27
C ILE A 116 1.81 14.50 6.36
N HIS A 117 2.07 13.68 5.34
CA HIS A 117 1.70 12.27 5.38
C HIS A 117 2.80 11.42 6.04
N PRO A 118 2.43 10.41 6.84
CA PRO A 118 3.39 9.53 7.48
C PRO A 118 4.18 8.72 6.44
N PRO A 119 5.47 8.43 6.69
CA PRO A 119 6.27 7.58 5.82
C PRO A 119 5.71 6.15 5.75
N ARG A 120 5.94 5.47 4.62
CA ARG A 120 5.44 4.12 4.38
C ARG A 120 6.50 3.03 4.46
N MET A 121 7.73 3.30 4.02
CA MET A 121 8.78 2.27 3.86
C MET A 121 9.96 2.46 4.81
N ALA A 122 10.32 3.69 5.11
CA ALA A 122 11.43 4.02 6.00
C ALA A 122 11.18 5.35 6.70
N PRO A 123 11.73 5.59 7.91
CA PRO A 123 11.60 6.85 8.61
C PRO A 123 12.12 8.02 7.77
N LEU A 124 11.42 9.16 7.83
CA LEU A 124 11.89 10.39 7.21
C LEU A 124 13.15 10.87 7.91
N ALA A 125 14.13 11.29 7.12
CA ALA A 125 15.37 11.91 7.57
C ALA A 125 15.60 13.23 6.84
N PHE A 126 15.93 14.29 7.56
CA PHE A 126 16.34 15.57 7.01
C PHE A 126 17.86 15.67 7.03
N GLN A 127 18.49 15.85 5.87
CA GLN A 127 19.95 15.88 5.70
C GLN A 127 20.66 14.68 6.36
N GLY A 128 20.04 13.49 6.30
CA GLY A 128 20.56 12.24 6.88
C GLY A 128 20.21 12.01 8.36
N GLU A 129 19.70 13.00 9.09
CA GLU A 129 19.29 12.87 10.48
C GLU A 129 17.79 12.59 10.61
N ARG A 130 17.41 11.62 11.44
CA ARG A 130 16.02 11.30 11.74
C ARG A 130 15.55 12.05 12.97
N PHE A 131 14.35 12.60 12.89
CA PHE A 131 13.72 13.34 13.98
C PHE A 131 12.40 12.70 14.38
N ILE A 132 12.03 12.89 15.64
CA ILE A 132 10.78 12.41 16.26
C ILE A 132 10.28 13.45 17.26
N ARG A 133 8.98 13.40 17.54
CA ARG A 133 8.40 14.15 18.66
C ARG A 133 8.40 13.29 19.90
N VAL A 134 8.94 13.81 20.99
CA VAL A 134 8.82 13.26 22.34
C VAL A 134 8.15 14.32 23.17
N ASP A 135 6.95 14.05 23.63
CA ASP A 135 6.01 15.05 24.14
C ASP A 135 5.81 16.16 23.10
N SER A 136 6.03 17.42 23.42
CA SER A 136 5.94 18.55 22.51
C SER A 136 7.27 18.94 21.84
N HIS A 137 8.36 18.17 22.05
CA HIS A 137 9.70 18.56 21.59
C HIS A 137 10.19 17.75 20.40
N THR A 138 10.68 18.44 19.36
CA THR A 138 11.41 17.81 18.25
C THR A 138 12.82 17.43 18.71
N THR A 139 13.19 16.18 18.52
CA THR A 139 14.50 15.63 18.93
C THR A 139 15.02 14.62 17.93
N LYS A 140 16.32 14.36 17.97
CA LYS A 140 16.94 13.31 17.14
C LYS A 140 16.49 11.94 17.59
N LEU A 141 15.99 11.12 16.65
CA LEU A 141 15.49 9.76 16.91
C LEU A 141 16.57 8.84 17.49
N ALA A 142 17.82 9.01 17.09
CA ALA A 142 18.96 8.23 17.57
C ALA A 142 19.17 8.30 19.10
N LYS A 143 18.62 9.33 19.79
CA LYS A 143 18.64 9.40 21.25
C LYS A 143 17.67 8.44 21.93
N TYR A 144 16.74 7.84 21.16
CA TYR A 144 15.65 7.02 21.67
C TYR A 144 15.55 5.68 20.91
N PRO A 145 16.50 4.74 21.12
CA PRO A 145 16.55 3.46 20.39
C PRO A 145 15.26 2.64 20.46
N ALA A 146 14.58 2.68 21.63
CA ALA A 146 13.31 1.97 21.80
C ALA A 146 12.18 2.55 20.92
N ILE A 147 12.14 3.88 20.74
CA ILE A 147 11.19 4.55 19.84
C ILE A 147 11.57 4.25 18.40
N GLU A 148 12.85 4.27 18.06
CA GLU A 148 13.34 3.92 16.72
C GLU A 148 12.95 2.49 16.34
N GLY A 149 13.14 1.51 17.23
CA GLY A 149 12.70 0.13 17.00
C GLY A 149 11.20 0.01 16.79
N ARG A 150 10.39 0.72 17.58
CA ARG A 150 8.93 0.76 17.38
C ARG A 150 8.53 1.41 16.06
N LEU A 151 9.20 2.47 15.63
CA LEU A 151 8.93 3.14 14.35
C LEU A 151 9.24 2.21 13.18
N TRP A 152 10.36 1.48 13.22
CA TRP A 152 10.68 0.48 12.21
C TRP A 152 9.65 -0.64 12.19
N ALA A 153 9.27 -1.17 13.34
CA ALA A 153 8.20 -2.19 13.42
C ALA A 153 6.86 -1.67 12.87
N ALA A 154 6.51 -0.39 13.13
CA ALA A 154 5.31 0.22 12.56
C ALA A 154 5.39 0.40 11.03
N LEU A 155 6.58 0.60 10.47
CA LEU A 155 6.80 0.68 9.02
C LEU A 155 6.78 -0.70 8.36
N GLU A 156 7.31 -1.72 9.03
CA GLU A 156 7.26 -3.11 8.59
C GLU A 156 5.87 -3.72 8.72
N SER A 157 5.09 -3.30 9.71
CA SER A 157 3.68 -3.64 9.85
C SER A 157 2.83 -2.82 8.86
N THR A 158 3.16 -2.88 7.58
CA THR A 158 2.15 -2.60 6.57
C THR A 158 1.06 -3.63 6.81
N GLU A 159 -0.11 -3.18 7.23
CA GLU A 159 -1.29 -4.06 7.23
C GLU A 159 -1.27 -4.79 5.90
N ASP A 160 -1.15 -6.11 5.98
CA ASP A 160 -1.17 -6.93 4.77
C ASP A 160 -2.43 -6.56 4.00
N TRP A 161 -2.26 -5.82 2.91
CA TRP A 161 -3.36 -5.37 2.07
C TRP A 161 -4.30 -6.52 1.74
N SER A 162 -3.75 -7.70 1.58
CA SER A 162 -4.48 -8.89 1.19
C SER A 162 -5.39 -9.41 2.29
N SER A 163 -5.02 -9.20 3.56
CA SER A 163 -5.78 -9.61 4.75
C SER A 163 -6.84 -8.60 5.19
N GLN A 164 -6.86 -7.39 4.61
CA GLN A 164 -7.85 -6.39 4.98
C GLN A 164 -9.28 -6.86 4.68
N ILE A 165 -10.14 -6.69 5.67
CA ILE A 165 -11.58 -6.98 5.54
C ILE A 165 -12.23 -5.92 4.66
N ILE A 166 -13.12 -6.35 3.76
CA ILE A 166 -13.89 -5.46 2.89
C ILE A 166 -15.25 -5.17 3.55
N PRO A 167 -15.49 -3.93 3.98
CA PRO A 167 -16.80 -3.56 4.52
C PRO A 167 -17.91 -3.69 3.48
N GLY A 168 -19.04 -4.27 3.86
CA GLY A 168 -20.22 -4.39 3.00
C GLY A 168 -20.17 -5.54 1.98
N SER A 169 -19.07 -6.26 1.86
CA SER A 169 -18.99 -7.46 1.00
C SER A 169 -19.69 -8.65 1.66
N THR A 170 -20.30 -9.48 0.84
CA THR A 170 -21.01 -10.70 1.21
C THR A 170 -20.53 -11.89 0.37
N PHE A 171 -20.93 -13.11 0.72
CA PHE A 171 -20.59 -14.29 -0.08
C PHE A 171 -21.25 -14.28 -1.47
N ASP A 172 -22.28 -13.47 -1.70
CA ASP A 172 -22.90 -13.28 -3.01
C ASP A 172 -22.01 -12.51 -3.99
N ASP A 173 -21.00 -11.79 -3.48
CA ASP A 173 -19.98 -11.12 -4.27
C ASP A 173 -18.94 -12.09 -4.86
N LEU A 174 -18.99 -13.35 -4.45
CA LEU A 174 -18.07 -14.39 -4.92
C LEU A 174 -18.67 -15.14 -6.11
N ASP A 175 -17.78 -15.53 -7.03
CA ASP A 175 -18.12 -16.33 -8.20
C ASP A 175 -18.29 -17.80 -7.80
N PRO A 176 -19.44 -18.46 -8.08
CA PRO A 176 -19.69 -19.85 -7.69
C PRO A 176 -18.72 -20.86 -8.30
N ASP A 177 -18.28 -20.60 -9.55
CA ASP A 177 -17.34 -21.50 -10.23
C ASP A 177 -15.95 -21.36 -9.62
N ALA A 178 -15.54 -20.15 -9.25
CA ALA A 178 -14.29 -19.91 -8.55
C ALA A 178 -14.29 -20.55 -7.14
N VAL A 179 -15.41 -20.48 -6.42
CA VAL A 179 -15.56 -21.13 -5.12
C VAL A 179 -15.49 -22.67 -5.26
N SER A 180 -16.15 -23.23 -6.28
CA SER A 180 -16.11 -24.66 -6.56
C SER A 180 -14.69 -25.11 -6.94
N PHE A 181 -14.00 -24.33 -7.74
CA PHE A 181 -12.61 -24.59 -8.12
C PHE A 181 -11.67 -24.46 -6.91
N CYS A 182 -11.87 -23.47 -6.03
CA CYS A 182 -11.15 -23.33 -4.77
C CYS A 182 -11.32 -24.58 -3.90
N ARG A 183 -12.55 -25.09 -3.75
CA ARG A 183 -12.85 -26.33 -3.01
C ARG A 183 -12.06 -27.52 -3.55
N GLN A 184 -12.04 -27.68 -4.87
CA GLN A 184 -11.30 -28.76 -5.51
C GLN A 184 -9.79 -28.63 -5.27
N ARG A 185 -9.23 -27.44 -5.45
CA ARG A 185 -7.80 -27.18 -5.21
C ARG A 185 -7.40 -27.40 -3.75
N PHE A 186 -8.28 -27.02 -2.82
CA PHE A 186 -8.07 -27.24 -1.40
C PHE A 186 -8.08 -28.73 -1.06
N LEU A 187 -9.01 -29.49 -1.65
CA LEU A 187 -9.09 -30.94 -1.54
C LEU A 187 -7.82 -31.61 -2.08
N ASP A 188 -7.39 -31.23 -3.30
CA ASP A 188 -6.17 -31.73 -3.91
C ASP A 188 -4.94 -31.49 -3.02
N HIS A 189 -4.88 -30.30 -2.38
CA HIS A 189 -3.81 -29.96 -1.44
C HIS A 189 -3.81 -30.85 -0.19
N LEU A 190 -4.98 -31.08 0.40
CA LEU A 190 -5.10 -31.95 1.59
C LEU A 190 -4.78 -33.43 1.27
N MET A 191 -5.09 -33.87 0.06
CA MET A 191 -4.79 -35.23 -0.38
C MET A 191 -3.33 -35.44 -0.79
N LYS A 192 -2.57 -34.35 -0.97
CA LYS A 192 -1.17 -34.43 -1.41
C LYS A 192 -0.31 -35.08 -0.33
N GLY A 193 0.24 -36.25 -0.63
CA GLY A 193 1.08 -37.01 0.29
C GLY A 193 0.33 -38.01 1.18
N GLU A 194 -1.00 -38.03 1.15
CA GLU A 194 -1.77 -39.05 1.83
C GLU A 194 -1.77 -40.35 0.99
N SER A 195 -1.44 -41.50 1.62
CA SER A 195 -1.41 -42.81 0.96
C SER A 195 -2.61 -43.69 1.35
N ASP A 196 -3.25 -43.40 2.49
CA ASP A 196 -4.36 -44.20 3.00
C ASP A 196 -5.67 -43.86 2.26
N SER A 197 -6.29 -44.86 1.66
CA SER A 197 -7.52 -44.73 0.88
C SER A 197 -8.75 -44.37 1.73
N GLU A 198 -8.86 -44.92 2.93
CA GLU A 198 -9.98 -44.65 3.84
C GLU A 198 -9.92 -43.19 4.34
N ARG A 199 -8.70 -42.74 4.64
CA ARG A 199 -8.45 -41.39 5.07
C ARG A 199 -8.70 -40.37 3.94
N LYS A 200 -8.35 -40.69 2.70
CA LYS A 200 -8.69 -39.89 1.52
C LYS A 200 -10.20 -39.71 1.35
N GLU A 201 -10.95 -40.80 1.51
CA GLU A 201 -12.41 -40.75 1.36
C GLU A 201 -13.06 -39.89 2.46
N LYS A 202 -12.57 -40.01 3.70
CA LYS A 202 -13.02 -39.17 4.79
C LYS A 202 -12.72 -37.67 4.52
N ILE A 203 -11.51 -37.32 4.08
CA ILE A 203 -11.14 -35.95 3.72
C ILE A 203 -12.07 -35.43 2.61
N ARG A 204 -12.37 -36.25 1.61
CA ARG A 204 -13.28 -35.88 0.51
C ARG A 204 -14.69 -35.59 1.04
N ALA A 205 -15.23 -36.49 1.85
CA ALA A 205 -16.55 -36.30 2.43
C ALA A 205 -16.63 -35.03 3.30
N ASP A 206 -15.64 -34.80 4.15
CA ASP A 206 -15.56 -33.62 5.01
C ASP A 206 -15.53 -32.31 4.17
N VAL A 207 -14.64 -32.22 3.17
CA VAL A 207 -14.50 -31.00 2.34
C VAL A 207 -15.75 -30.73 1.50
N HIS A 208 -16.42 -31.78 1.02
CA HIS A 208 -17.69 -31.61 0.29
C HIS A 208 -18.84 -31.18 1.20
N GLY A 209 -18.81 -31.59 2.48
CA GLY A 209 -19.82 -31.18 3.47
C GLY A 209 -19.68 -29.75 4.00
N TRP A 210 -18.56 -29.06 3.75
CA TRP A 210 -18.38 -27.70 4.23
C TRP A 210 -19.25 -26.71 3.47
N ASP A 211 -19.90 -25.81 4.21
CA ASP A 211 -20.50 -24.60 3.62
C ASP A 211 -19.41 -23.64 3.12
N ILE A 212 -19.81 -22.57 2.44
CA ILE A 212 -18.89 -21.60 1.88
C ILE A 212 -18.07 -20.88 2.98
N ALA A 213 -18.72 -20.55 4.11
CA ALA A 213 -18.07 -19.88 5.21
C ALA A 213 -16.95 -20.72 5.83
N THR A 214 -17.23 -22.01 6.04
CA THR A 214 -16.26 -22.98 6.55
C THR A 214 -15.11 -23.17 5.59
N LEU A 215 -15.39 -23.34 4.29
CA LEU A 215 -14.36 -23.47 3.26
C LEU A 215 -13.40 -22.28 3.27
N LEU A 216 -13.95 -21.06 3.21
CA LEU A 216 -13.15 -19.84 3.15
C LEU A 216 -12.35 -19.61 4.43
N ASN A 217 -12.91 -19.95 5.59
CA ASN A 217 -12.20 -19.86 6.86
C ASN A 217 -11.02 -20.86 6.91
N LYS A 218 -11.24 -22.10 6.48
CA LYS A 218 -10.19 -23.11 6.36
C LYS A 218 -9.10 -22.73 5.36
N ALA A 219 -9.48 -22.07 4.26
CA ALA A 219 -8.57 -21.53 3.25
C ALA A 219 -7.89 -20.23 3.70
N ARG A 220 -8.20 -19.70 4.90
CA ARG A 220 -7.68 -18.43 5.44
C ARG A 220 -8.02 -17.22 4.56
N LEU A 221 -9.14 -17.26 3.88
CA LEU A 221 -9.66 -16.19 3.03
C LEU A 221 -10.67 -15.29 3.75
N THR A 222 -11.03 -15.63 5.00
CA THR A 222 -11.89 -14.80 5.86
C THR A 222 -11.22 -14.52 7.20
N ILE A 223 -11.56 -13.38 7.79
CA ILE A 223 -11.18 -12.99 9.16
C ILE A 223 -12.49 -12.73 9.92
N GLN A 224 -12.71 -13.44 11.02
CA GLN A 224 -13.96 -13.36 11.80
C GLN A 224 -15.21 -13.55 10.93
N GLY A 225 -15.17 -14.46 9.96
CA GLY A 225 -16.27 -14.72 9.03
C GLY A 225 -16.50 -13.63 7.95
N ARG A 226 -15.68 -12.59 7.90
CA ARG A 226 -15.78 -11.50 6.92
C ARG A 226 -14.78 -11.68 5.78
N ILE A 227 -15.20 -11.33 4.58
CA ILE A 227 -14.42 -11.46 3.35
C ILE A 227 -13.22 -10.50 3.39
N THR A 228 -12.04 -11.04 3.06
CA THR A 228 -10.82 -10.26 2.89
C THR A 228 -10.63 -9.84 1.43
N ARG A 229 -9.71 -8.89 1.19
CA ARG A 229 -9.32 -8.51 -0.18
C ARG A 229 -8.75 -9.68 -0.96
N SER A 230 -8.01 -10.61 -0.31
CA SER A 230 -7.54 -11.85 -0.95
C SER A 230 -8.69 -12.72 -1.43
N ALA A 231 -9.72 -12.89 -0.61
CA ALA A 231 -10.88 -13.70 -0.98
C ALA A 231 -11.58 -13.12 -2.19
N LEU A 232 -11.82 -11.79 -2.20
CA LEU A 232 -12.48 -11.14 -3.31
C LEU A 232 -11.61 -11.14 -4.57
N LEU A 233 -10.31 -10.89 -4.45
CA LEU A 233 -9.36 -10.93 -5.55
C LEU A 233 -9.34 -12.31 -6.26
N LEU A 234 -9.32 -13.38 -5.47
CA LEU A 234 -9.19 -14.74 -5.98
C LEU A 234 -10.51 -15.33 -6.45
N LEU A 235 -11.61 -15.00 -5.77
CA LEU A 235 -12.90 -15.67 -5.94
C LEU A 235 -14.04 -14.72 -6.31
N GLY A 236 -13.83 -13.38 -6.27
CA GLY A 236 -14.89 -12.40 -6.51
C GLY A 236 -15.34 -12.35 -7.96
N ARG A 237 -16.62 -12.04 -8.15
CA ARG A 237 -17.18 -11.73 -9.46
C ARG A 237 -16.54 -10.48 -10.05
N ASP A 238 -16.54 -10.32 -11.36
CA ASP A 238 -15.99 -9.14 -12.05
C ASP A 238 -16.70 -7.85 -11.61
N GLU A 239 -18.01 -7.90 -11.40
CA GLU A 239 -18.83 -6.78 -10.93
C GLU A 239 -18.42 -6.31 -9.52
N SER A 240 -17.88 -7.20 -8.70
CA SER A 240 -17.43 -6.88 -7.32
C SER A 240 -16.03 -6.23 -7.28
N ALA A 241 -15.39 -6.03 -8.43
CA ALA A 241 -14.07 -5.39 -8.51
C ALA A 241 -14.04 -3.96 -7.92
N HIS A 242 -15.19 -3.26 -7.87
CA HIS A 242 -15.31 -1.93 -7.27
C HIS A 242 -14.89 -1.88 -5.80
N PHE A 243 -15.06 -2.98 -5.04
CA PHE A 243 -14.59 -3.08 -3.65
C PHE A 243 -13.08 -3.04 -3.50
N LEU A 244 -12.35 -3.34 -4.58
CA LEU A 244 -10.89 -3.33 -4.59
C LEU A 244 -10.31 -2.03 -5.16
N SER A 245 -11.17 -1.07 -5.53
CA SER A 245 -10.75 0.26 -6.00
C SER A 245 -9.76 0.92 -5.01
N PRO A 246 -8.73 1.63 -5.51
CA PRO A 246 -8.44 2.00 -6.92
C PRO A 246 -7.60 0.96 -7.70
N ALA A 247 -7.51 -0.28 -7.23
CA ALA A 247 -6.74 -1.33 -7.90
C ALA A 247 -7.46 -1.79 -9.19
N ASP A 248 -6.77 -1.76 -10.33
CA ASP A 248 -7.20 -2.36 -11.59
C ASP A 248 -6.59 -3.77 -11.70
N ILE A 249 -7.44 -4.79 -11.48
CA ILE A 249 -7.01 -6.16 -11.32
C ILE A 249 -7.12 -6.91 -12.62
N LYS A 250 -5.97 -7.20 -13.22
CA LYS A 250 -5.90 -7.99 -14.45
C LYS A 250 -4.54 -8.67 -14.61
N ILE A 251 -4.55 -9.82 -15.24
CA ILE A 251 -3.38 -10.48 -15.78
C ILE A 251 -3.35 -10.21 -17.28
N THR A 252 -2.24 -9.70 -17.80
CA THR A 252 -2.06 -9.51 -19.23
C THR A 252 -1.06 -10.51 -19.76
N TRP A 253 -1.50 -11.35 -20.67
CA TRP A 253 -0.64 -12.21 -21.46
C TRP A 253 -0.30 -11.50 -22.77
N ILE A 254 1.00 -11.48 -23.14
CA ILE A 254 1.51 -10.85 -24.35
C ILE A 254 2.43 -11.81 -25.06
N LEU A 255 2.14 -12.07 -26.34
CA LEU A 255 3.04 -12.78 -27.24
C LEU A 255 3.79 -11.77 -28.09
N ARG A 256 5.13 -11.90 -28.14
CA ARG A 256 6.02 -11.06 -28.94
C ARG A 256 6.83 -11.91 -29.89
N ASP A 257 7.24 -11.32 -31.03
CA ASP A 257 8.20 -11.93 -31.95
C ASP A 257 9.65 -11.73 -31.50
N ASP A 258 10.58 -12.27 -32.26
CA ASP A 258 12.03 -12.15 -32.06
C ASP A 258 12.55 -10.71 -32.15
N GLN A 259 11.78 -9.81 -32.79
CA GLN A 259 12.05 -8.37 -32.85
C GLN A 259 11.34 -7.57 -31.74
N ASN A 260 10.81 -8.28 -30.73
CA ASN A 260 10.07 -7.69 -29.60
C ASN A 260 8.77 -6.95 -29.97
N ARG A 261 8.21 -7.19 -31.19
CA ARG A 261 6.92 -6.64 -31.60
C ARG A 261 5.79 -7.49 -31.03
N MET A 262 4.71 -6.85 -30.61
CA MET A 262 3.55 -7.54 -30.06
C MET A 262 2.76 -8.22 -31.19
N ILE A 263 2.67 -9.55 -31.12
CA ILE A 263 1.87 -10.38 -32.06
C ILE A 263 0.43 -10.52 -31.53
N SER A 264 0.27 -10.77 -30.23
CA SER A 264 -1.02 -10.99 -29.61
C SER A 264 -0.99 -10.57 -28.15
N SER A 265 -2.12 -10.13 -27.62
CA SER A 265 -2.32 -9.89 -26.20
C SER A 265 -3.72 -10.32 -25.76
N GLN A 266 -3.82 -10.72 -24.49
CA GLN A 266 -5.10 -11.07 -23.88
C GLN A 266 -5.08 -10.64 -22.40
N HIS A 267 -6.19 -10.06 -21.96
CA HIS A 267 -6.41 -9.69 -20.57
C HIS A 267 -7.31 -10.71 -19.87
N PHE A 268 -7.02 -10.99 -18.62
CA PHE A 268 -7.81 -11.86 -17.76
C PHE A 268 -8.09 -11.07 -16.47
N GLY A 269 -9.35 -10.87 -16.15
CA GLY A 269 -9.84 -10.17 -14.96
C GLY A 269 -10.09 -11.13 -13.78
N MET A 270 -10.90 -10.66 -12.84
CA MET A 270 -11.38 -11.47 -11.73
C MET A 270 -12.41 -12.51 -12.23
N PRO A 271 -12.55 -13.63 -11.49
CA PRO A 271 -11.75 -14.08 -10.35
C PRO A 271 -10.38 -14.62 -10.76
N LEU A 272 -9.32 -14.15 -10.08
CA LEU A 272 -7.94 -14.51 -10.48
C LEU A 272 -7.63 -16.00 -10.36
N LEU A 273 -8.34 -16.74 -9.50
CA LEU A 273 -8.14 -18.17 -9.38
C LEU A 273 -8.48 -18.91 -10.68
N LEU A 274 -9.55 -18.52 -11.38
CA LEU A 274 -9.91 -19.06 -12.69
C LEU A 274 -9.03 -18.48 -13.80
N ALA A 275 -8.70 -17.19 -13.68
CA ALA A 275 -7.83 -16.50 -14.63
C ALA A 275 -6.45 -17.16 -14.73
N THR A 276 -5.86 -17.61 -13.61
CA THR A 276 -4.56 -18.28 -13.62
C THR A 276 -4.59 -19.56 -14.45
N ASP A 277 -5.62 -20.38 -14.32
CA ASP A 277 -5.75 -21.62 -15.11
C ASP A 277 -5.94 -21.32 -16.61
N ALA A 278 -6.70 -20.28 -16.95
CA ALA A 278 -6.86 -19.83 -18.32
C ALA A 278 -5.54 -19.31 -18.92
N VAL A 279 -4.75 -18.56 -18.16
CA VAL A 279 -3.41 -18.12 -18.56
C VAL A 279 -2.47 -19.29 -18.81
N PHE A 280 -2.46 -20.28 -17.90
CA PHE A 280 -1.64 -21.50 -18.10
C PHE A 280 -2.01 -22.26 -19.37
N ARG A 281 -3.30 -22.41 -19.64
CA ARG A 281 -3.78 -23.02 -20.91
C ARG A 281 -3.31 -22.21 -22.12
N ARG A 282 -3.39 -20.88 -22.03
CA ARG A 282 -2.95 -19.99 -23.12
C ARG A 282 -1.45 -20.11 -23.39
N ILE A 283 -0.63 -20.15 -22.33
CA ILE A 283 0.83 -20.32 -22.45
C ILE A 283 1.16 -21.65 -23.14
N ARG A 284 0.51 -22.75 -22.75
CA ARG A 284 0.74 -24.08 -23.33
C ARG A 284 0.25 -24.23 -24.77
N SER A 285 -0.69 -23.40 -25.21
CA SER A 285 -1.22 -23.45 -26.57
C SER A 285 -0.36 -22.73 -27.61
N VAL A 286 0.72 -22.05 -27.17
CA VAL A 286 1.61 -21.30 -28.08
C VAL A 286 2.73 -22.25 -28.56
N PRO A 287 2.98 -22.33 -29.89
CA PRO A 287 4.14 -23.05 -30.43
C PRO A 287 5.46 -22.54 -29.84
N ILE A 288 6.42 -23.44 -29.64
CA ILE A 288 7.72 -23.20 -28.99
C ILE A 288 8.57 -22.13 -29.73
N GLU A 289 8.20 -21.80 -30.95
CA GLU A 289 8.92 -20.83 -31.83
C GLU A 289 8.78 -19.37 -31.40
N TYR A 290 7.88 -19.04 -30.46
CA TYR A 290 7.64 -17.67 -30.03
C TYR A 290 8.12 -17.43 -28.61
N MET A 291 8.88 -16.35 -28.43
CA MET A 291 9.32 -15.90 -27.10
C MET A 291 8.12 -15.36 -26.31
N ILE A 292 7.82 -16.00 -25.18
CA ILE A 292 6.72 -15.59 -24.30
C ILE A 292 7.28 -14.64 -23.24
N SER A 293 6.78 -13.42 -23.21
CA SER A 293 7.03 -12.48 -22.12
C SER A 293 5.80 -12.37 -21.24
N LEU A 294 5.91 -12.82 -20.00
CA LEU A 294 4.89 -12.62 -18.97
C LEU A 294 5.20 -11.31 -18.24
N GLN A 295 4.45 -10.25 -18.52
CA GLN A 295 4.49 -9.05 -17.71
C GLN A 295 3.38 -9.14 -16.64
N LEU A 296 3.78 -9.44 -15.41
CA LEU A 296 2.94 -9.20 -14.24
C LEU A 296 2.80 -7.68 -14.06
N ILE A 297 1.58 -7.19 -14.18
CA ILE A 297 1.31 -5.76 -14.29
C ILE A 297 1.31 -5.11 -12.92
N ARG A 298 1.93 -3.96 -12.92
CA ARG A 298 1.81 -2.93 -11.89
C ARG A 298 0.35 -2.75 -11.50
N LEU A 299 0.02 -3.17 -10.31
CA LEU A 299 -1.06 -2.58 -9.56
C LEU A 299 -0.83 -1.07 -9.54
N SER A 300 -1.89 -0.29 -9.71
CA SER A 300 -1.85 1.16 -9.93
C SER A 300 -0.79 1.86 -9.07
N LYS A 301 -0.32 3.02 -9.55
CA LYS A 301 0.81 3.80 -8.99
C LYS A 301 0.81 4.04 -7.47
N ASN A 302 -0.25 3.63 -6.77
CA ASN A 302 -0.47 3.85 -5.33
C ASN A 302 -0.40 2.57 -4.48
N THR A 303 -0.09 1.40 -5.04
CA THR A 303 0.10 0.17 -4.27
C THR A 303 1.51 -0.35 -4.45
N PRO A 304 2.36 -0.35 -3.40
CA PRO A 304 3.68 -0.94 -3.50
C PRO A 304 3.62 -2.47 -3.50
N GLU A 305 4.28 -3.06 -4.48
CA GLU A 305 4.90 -4.41 -4.47
C GLU A 305 4.14 -5.63 -3.91
N LEU A 306 2.85 -5.81 -4.20
CA LEU A 306 2.14 -7.03 -3.78
C LEU A 306 2.08 -8.15 -4.82
N ALA A 307 2.51 -7.89 -6.05
CA ALA A 307 2.49 -8.93 -7.11
C ALA A 307 3.65 -9.94 -7.01
N GLY A 308 4.72 -9.65 -6.27
CA GLY A 308 5.91 -10.52 -6.20
C GLY A 308 5.75 -11.75 -5.31
N GLY A 309 4.99 -11.66 -4.23
CA GLY A 309 5.00 -12.67 -3.17
C GLY A 309 4.15 -13.92 -3.45
N ILE A 310 3.01 -13.76 -4.10
CA ILE A 310 2.07 -14.90 -4.30
C ILE A 310 2.44 -15.74 -5.52
N PHE A 311 3.04 -15.13 -6.54
CA PHE A 311 3.41 -15.83 -7.77
C PHE A 311 4.86 -16.32 -7.81
N SER A 312 5.78 -15.73 -7.04
CA SER A 312 7.20 -16.14 -7.07
C SER A 312 7.47 -17.50 -6.45
N SER A 313 6.64 -18.00 -5.52
CA SER A 313 6.84 -19.30 -4.88
C SER A 313 6.51 -20.49 -5.80
N GLU A 314 5.60 -20.32 -6.76
CA GLU A 314 5.23 -21.37 -7.73
C GLU A 314 6.02 -21.25 -9.04
N LEU A 315 6.29 -20.04 -9.52
CA LEU A 315 7.08 -19.80 -10.75
C LEU A 315 8.58 -20.01 -10.56
N GLY A 316 9.11 -19.84 -9.34
CA GLY A 316 10.52 -20.13 -9.03
C GLY A 316 10.92 -21.61 -9.15
N LYS A 317 9.96 -22.53 -9.31
CA LYS A 317 10.21 -23.96 -9.53
C LYS A 317 10.13 -24.40 -10.99
N MET A 318 9.72 -23.53 -11.92
CA MET A 318 9.77 -23.82 -13.35
C MET A 318 11.15 -23.46 -13.93
N LYS A 319 12.21 -24.15 -13.50
CA LYS A 319 13.39 -24.34 -14.32
C LYS A 319 13.02 -25.29 -15.46
N ILE A 320 12.75 -24.76 -16.62
CA ILE A 320 12.69 -25.53 -17.85
C ILE A 320 14.14 -25.97 -18.13
N SER A 321 14.45 -27.24 -17.85
CA SER A 321 15.67 -27.87 -18.32
C SER A 321 15.53 -28.13 -19.82
N GLY A 322 15.84 -27.11 -20.61
CA GLY A 322 16.12 -27.30 -22.04
C GLY A 322 17.46 -27.99 -22.18
N SER A 323 17.46 -29.27 -22.52
CA SER A 323 18.68 -29.93 -22.95
C SER A 323 19.13 -29.33 -24.28
N GLU A 324 20.20 -28.54 -24.25
CA GLU A 324 20.98 -28.21 -25.44
C GLU A 324 21.46 -29.50 -26.10
N LYS A 325 20.85 -29.88 -27.21
CA LYS A 325 21.47 -30.75 -28.19
C LYS A 325 22.21 -29.86 -29.19
N THR A 326 23.51 -29.70 -29.00
CA THR A 326 24.42 -29.21 -30.01
C THR A 326 24.39 -30.12 -31.24
N PRO A 327 24.22 -29.61 -32.46
CA PRO A 327 24.41 -30.42 -33.67
C PRO A 327 25.89 -30.65 -33.85
N ARG A 328 26.31 -31.92 -33.86
CA ARG A 328 27.61 -32.31 -34.37
C ARG A 328 27.59 -32.18 -35.89
N THR A 329 28.45 -31.33 -36.38
CA THR A 329 28.90 -31.29 -37.80
C THR A 329 29.58 -32.60 -38.15
N CYS A 330 29.16 -33.20 -39.25
CA CYS A 330 29.97 -33.91 -40.23
C CYS A 330 29.87 -33.17 -41.55
#